data_5a5398be1028f13d6d32ac7552451189
#
_entry.id   5a5398be1028f13d6d32ac7552451189
#
_cell.length_a   1.000
_cell.length_b   1.000
_cell.length_c   1.000
_cell.angle_alpha   90.00
_cell.angle_beta   90.00
_cell.angle_gamma   90.00
#
_symmetry.space_group_name_H-M   'P 1'
#
loop_
_entity.id
_entity.type
_entity.pdbx_description
1 polymer ?
#
loop_
_entity_poly.entity_id
_entity_poly.type
_entity_poly.pdbx_seq_one_letter_code
_entity_poly.pdbx_strand_id
1 'polypeptide(L)'
;MPTINQLIKHGRKTAVEKSKSPILDECPQRRGVCLSVTTTSPKKPNSAMRKIARVRLTNKQEGTIYIPGEGHNLQEHSSVLIRGGRVRDLPGVRYHIIRGTLDTAGVAKRRQARSTYGAKRPK
;
A
#
# COMPACT_ATOMS: atom_id res chain seq x y z
N MET A 1 -34.25 -14.01 15.27
CA MET A 1 -33.55 -15.31 15.34
C MET A 1 -34.24 -16.31 14.42
N PRO A 2 -33.46 -17.01 13.59
CA PRO A 2 -34.05 -18.05 12.75
C PRO A 2 -34.48 -19.27 13.59
N THR A 3 -35.54 -19.93 13.15
CA THR A 3 -35.98 -21.17 13.76
C THR A 3 -35.14 -22.34 13.30
N ILE A 4 -35.25 -23.47 14.01
CA ILE A 4 -34.52 -24.69 13.63
C ILE A 4 -34.87 -25.12 12.19
N ASN A 5 -36.16 -25.01 11.83
CA ASN A 5 -36.59 -25.40 10.47
C ASN A 5 -35.98 -24.50 9.41
N GLN A 6 -35.82 -23.20 9.69
CA GLN A 6 -35.17 -22.27 8.77
C GLN A 6 -33.68 -22.60 8.62
N LEU A 7 -32.98 -22.97 9.69
CA LEU A 7 -31.60 -23.38 9.65
C LEU A 7 -31.38 -24.66 8.86
N ILE A 8 -32.29 -25.61 9.00
CA ILE A 8 -32.25 -26.86 8.23
C ILE A 8 -32.42 -26.57 6.72
N LYS A 9 -33.33 -25.66 6.39
CA LYS A 9 -33.66 -25.34 5.00
C LYS A 9 -32.64 -24.48 4.31
N HIS A 10 -32.07 -23.49 5.01
CA HIS A 10 -31.13 -22.50 4.43
C HIS A 10 -29.70 -22.59 4.93
N GLY A 11 -29.47 -23.28 6.05
CA GLY A 11 -28.17 -23.38 6.67
C GLY A 11 -27.70 -22.07 7.29
N ARG A 12 -26.50 -22.10 7.82
CA ARG A 12 -25.83 -20.91 8.37
C ARG A 12 -24.79 -20.41 7.39
N LYS A 13 -24.74 -19.12 7.23
CA LYS A 13 -23.71 -18.47 6.42
C LYS A 13 -22.71 -17.79 7.36
N THR A 14 -21.44 -18.10 7.17
CA THR A 14 -20.39 -17.39 7.89
C THR A 14 -20.22 -15.99 7.30
N ALA A 15 -19.98 -15.02 8.18
CA ALA A 15 -19.70 -13.67 7.72
C ALA A 15 -18.37 -13.64 6.96
N VAL A 16 -18.35 -12.94 5.84
CA VAL A 16 -17.14 -12.78 5.05
C VAL A 16 -16.53 -11.43 5.39
N GLU A 17 -15.31 -11.44 5.90
CA GLU A 17 -14.57 -10.22 6.17
C GLU A 17 -14.01 -9.65 4.89
N LYS A 18 -14.25 -8.36 4.67
CA LYS A 18 -13.65 -7.69 3.52
C LYS A 18 -12.18 -7.44 3.76
N SER A 19 -11.36 -7.73 2.76
CA SER A 19 -9.94 -7.43 2.81
C SER A 19 -9.73 -5.92 2.94
N LYS A 20 -8.74 -5.53 3.73
CA LYS A 20 -8.30 -4.14 3.83
C LYS A 20 -7.39 -3.74 2.66
N SER A 21 -7.00 -4.71 1.84
CA SER A 21 -6.11 -4.49 0.69
C SER A 21 -6.66 -5.17 -0.55
N PRO A 22 -7.84 -4.74 -1.06
CA PRO A 22 -8.52 -5.46 -2.15
C PRO A 22 -7.75 -5.49 -3.46
N ILE A 23 -6.95 -4.47 -3.77
CA ILE A 23 -6.21 -4.47 -5.04
C ILE A 23 -5.03 -5.44 -5.07
N LEU A 24 -4.59 -5.94 -3.90
CA LEU A 24 -3.52 -6.93 -3.84
C LEU A 24 -4.00 -8.34 -4.21
N ASP A 25 -5.32 -8.57 -4.19
CA ASP A 25 -5.94 -9.83 -4.63
C ASP A 25 -5.32 -11.05 -3.94
N GLU A 26 -5.32 -11.02 -2.59
CA GLU A 26 -4.80 -12.06 -1.70
C GLU A 26 -3.29 -12.33 -1.86
N CYS A 27 -2.55 -11.40 -2.44
CA CYS A 27 -1.09 -11.50 -2.53
C CYS A 27 -0.43 -10.66 -1.45
N PRO A 28 0.70 -11.09 -0.86
CA PRO A 28 1.40 -10.26 0.13
C PRO A 28 2.01 -9.01 -0.48
N GLN A 29 2.49 -9.08 -1.70
CA GLN A 29 2.99 -7.94 -2.46
C GLN A 29 2.59 -8.11 -3.93
N ARG A 30 2.59 -6.99 -4.66
CA ARG A 30 2.28 -7.04 -6.08
C ARG A 30 3.03 -5.91 -6.81
N ARG A 31 3.48 -6.22 -8.02
CA ARG A 31 4.18 -5.24 -8.84
C ARG A 31 3.18 -4.32 -9.54
N GLY A 32 3.58 -3.07 -9.73
CA GLY A 32 2.77 -2.10 -10.45
C GLY A 32 3.64 -1.07 -11.16
N VAL A 33 2.99 -0.21 -11.92
CA VAL A 33 3.64 0.88 -12.66
C VAL A 33 3.04 2.20 -12.18
N CYS A 34 3.87 3.18 -11.86
CA CYS A 34 3.42 4.49 -11.43
C CYS A 34 2.74 5.23 -12.58
N LEU A 35 1.51 5.68 -12.36
CA LEU A 35 0.78 6.52 -13.31
C LEU A 35 1.10 7.99 -13.07
N SER A 36 1.19 8.38 -11.80
CA SER A 36 1.58 9.74 -11.41
C SER A 36 2.17 9.71 -10.02
N VAL A 37 3.01 10.69 -9.71
CA VAL A 37 3.61 10.84 -8.37
C VAL A 37 3.34 12.26 -7.91
N THR A 38 2.67 12.40 -6.76
CA THR A 38 2.27 13.70 -6.22
C THR A 38 2.49 13.73 -4.71
N THR A 39 2.11 14.86 -4.10
CA THR A 39 2.08 15.00 -2.65
C THR A 39 0.67 15.32 -2.20
N THR A 40 0.36 15.01 -0.95
CA THR A 40 -0.94 15.31 -0.36
C THR A 40 -0.79 15.68 1.10
N SER A 41 -1.76 16.44 1.60
CA SER A 41 -1.80 16.80 3.02
C SER A 41 -2.47 15.70 3.84
N PRO A 42 -2.01 15.42 5.07
CA PRO A 42 -2.67 14.45 5.94
C PRO A 42 -3.94 15.04 6.54
N LYS A 43 -4.68 14.19 7.25
CA LYS A 43 -5.86 14.62 8.01
C LYS A 43 -5.44 15.53 9.16
N LYS A 44 -6.36 16.43 9.56
CA LYS A 44 -6.19 17.18 10.81
C LYS A 44 -6.05 16.23 12.00
N PRO A 45 -5.26 16.51 13.03
CA PRO A 45 -4.53 17.76 13.27
C PRO A 45 -3.12 17.81 12.63
N ASN A 46 -2.75 16.84 11.85
CA ASN A 46 -1.40 16.78 11.27
C ASN A 46 -1.30 17.69 10.05
N SER A 47 -0.08 18.18 9.81
CA SER A 47 0.23 19.02 8.66
C SER A 47 1.60 18.63 8.11
N ALA A 48 1.66 18.35 6.83
CA ALA A 48 2.90 17.99 6.13
C ALA A 48 2.59 17.83 4.64
N MET A 49 3.63 17.55 3.86
CA MET A 49 3.47 17.14 2.47
C MET A 49 3.86 15.67 2.36
N ARG A 50 2.86 14.80 2.35
CA ARG A 50 3.07 13.36 2.22
C ARG A 50 3.18 12.98 0.76
N LYS A 51 4.17 12.16 0.43
CA LYS A 51 4.40 11.72 -0.94
C LYS A 51 3.59 10.48 -1.24
N ILE A 52 2.84 10.52 -2.32
CA ILE A 52 2.00 9.42 -2.76
C ILE A 52 2.19 9.21 -4.25
N ALA A 53 1.78 8.03 -4.72
CA ALA A 53 1.81 7.69 -6.13
C ALA A 53 0.51 7.00 -6.49
N ARG A 54 0.01 7.29 -7.68
CA ARG A 54 -1.08 6.53 -8.28
C ARG A 54 -0.46 5.42 -9.10
N VAL A 55 -0.79 4.18 -8.81
CA VAL A 55 -0.12 3.01 -9.39
C VAL A 55 -1.15 2.06 -9.98
N ARG A 56 -0.86 1.55 -11.17
CA ARG A 56 -1.64 0.47 -11.79
C ARG A 56 -0.89 -0.85 -11.56
N LEU A 57 -1.56 -1.79 -10.91
CA LEU A 57 -0.99 -3.10 -10.62
C LEU A 57 -1.06 -4.05 -11.83
N THR A 58 -0.35 -5.16 -11.75
CA THR A 58 -0.34 -6.16 -12.81
C THR A 58 -1.72 -6.78 -13.06
N ASN A 59 -2.62 -6.74 -12.07
CA ASN A 59 -4.01 -7.19 -12.23
C ASN A 59 -4.93 -6.12 -12.81
N LYS A 60 -4.37 -5.02 -13.33
CA LYS A 60 -5.07 -3.88 -13.97
C LYS A 60 -5.90 -3.03 -13.00
N GLN A 61 -5.77 -3.24 -11.69
CA GLN A 61 -6.40 -2.39 -10.69
C GLN A 61 -5.49 -1.23 -10.33
N GLU A 62 -6.09 -0.09 -10.00
CA GLU A 62 -5.34 1.11 -9.65
C GLU A 62 -5.59 1.48 -8.19
N GLY A 63 -4.58 2.08 -7.56
CA GLY A 63 -4.70 2.54 -6.19
C GLY A 63 -3.75 3.66 -5.89
N THR A 64 -4.02 4.37 -4.79
CA THR A 64 -3.16 5.40 -4.26
C THR A 64 -2.24 4.77 -3.20
N ILE A 65 -0.95 4.94 -3.38
CA ILE A 65 0.08 4.23 -2.62
C ILE A 65 0.99 5.26 -1.95
N TYR A 66 1.35 5.01 -0.68
CA TYR A 66 2.26 5.87 0.06
C TYR A 66 3.72 5.50 -0.23
N ILE A 67 4.55 6.53 -0.39
CA ILE A 67 5.98 6.35 -0.60
C ILE A 67 6.68 6.62 0.74
N PRO A 68 7.16 5.58 1.46
CA PRO A 68 7.77 5.79 2.77
C PRO A 68 9.19 6.33 2.68
N GLY A 69 9.63 6.99 3.75
CA GLY A 69 10.99 7.50 3.88
C GLY A 69 11.15 8.92 3.36
N GLU A 70 12.37 9.43 3.43
CA GLU A 70 12.71 10.78 2.99
C GLU A 70 13.22 10.76 1.55
N GLY A 71 12.52 11.47 0.66
CA GLY A 71 12.90 11.55 -0.73
C GLY A 71 12.64 10.27 -1.50
N HIS A 72 12.61 10.38 -2.81
CA HIS A 72 12.45 9.24 -3.71
C HIS A 72 12.94 9.62 -5.10
N ASN A 73 13.12 8.60 -5.94
CA ASN A 73 13.51 8.79 -7.34
C ASN A 73 12.39 8.35 -8.30
N LEU A 74 11.18 8.21 -7.80
CA LEU A 74 10.07 7.71 -8.61
C LEU A 74 9.55 8.77 -9.58
N GLN A 75 9.20 8.33 -10.76
CA GLN A 75 8.64 9.14 -11.83
C GLN A 75 7.48 8.38 -12.45
N GLU A 76 6.76 9.05 -13.35
CA GLU A 76 5.75 8.39 -14.16
C GLU A 76 6.39 7.21 -14.91
N HIS A 77 5.68 6.08 -14.97
CA HIS A 77 6.09 4.81 -15.59
C HIS A 77 7.19 4.05 -14.83
N SER A 78 7.54 4.44 -13.60
CA SER A 78 8.45 3.64 -12.76
C SER A 78 7.76 2.36 -12.31
N SER A 79 8.51 1.24 -12.33
CA SER A 79 8.01 -0.02 -11.79
C SER A 79 8.25 -0.08 -10.29
N VAL A 80 7.24 -0.48 -9.52
CA VAL A 80 7.30 -0.53 -8.07
C VAL A 80 6.69 -1.82 -7.55
N LEU A 81 7.12 -2.20 -6.35
CA LEU A 81 6.53 -3.32 -5.63
C LEU A 81 5.72 -2.77 -4.46
N ILE A 82 4.48 -3.22 -4.32
CA ILE A 82 3.51 -2.67 -3.39
C ILE A 82 3.12 -3.72 -2.37
N ARG A 83 3.01 -3.30 -1.11
CA ARG A 83 2.48 -4.14 -0.03
C ARG A 83 1.28 -3.49 0.62
N GLY A 84 0.52 -4.26 1.39
CA GLY A 84 -0.56 -3.71 2.20
C GLY A 84 -0.03 -2.91 3.38
N GLY A 85 -0.88 -2.11 3.95
CA GLY A 85 -0.56 -1.27 5.09
C GLY A 85 -1.16 0.11 4.91
N ARG A 86 -2.13 0.42 5.75
CA ARG A 86 -2.83 1.71 5.67
C ARG A 86 -2.00 2.82 6.30
N VAL A 87 -2.08 4.00 5.71
CA VAL A 87 -1.51 5.21 6.30
C VAL A 87 -2.64 5.92 7.06
N ARG A 88 -2.52 6.00 8.38
CA ARG A 88 -3.55 6.57 9.23
C ARG A 88 -3.84 8.04 8.92
N ASP A 89 -2.79 8.80 8.60
CA ASP A 89 -2.90 10.23 8.31
C ASP A 89 -3.52 10.55 6.96
N LEU A 90 -3.56 9.59 6.05
CA LEU A 90 -3.98 9.84 4.68
C LEU A 90 -5.25 9.04 4.36
N PRO A 91 -6.37 9.72 4.08
CA PRO A 91 -7.61 9.01 3.75
C PRO A 91 -7.49 8.29 2.40
N GLY A 92 -7.96 7.05 2.36
CA GLY A 92 -7.97 6.26 1.12
C GLY A 92 -6.64 5.65 0.74
N VAL A 93 -5.58 5.86 1.50
CA VAL A 93 -4.26 5.27 1.22
C VAL A 93 -4.10 4.01 2.07
N ARG A 94 -4.15 2.85 1.42
CA ARG A 94 -4.15 1.53 2.08
C ARG A 94 -2.90 0.72 1.79
N TYR A 95 -1.94 1.28 1.09
CA TYR A 95 -0.80 0.54 0.56
C TYR A 95 0.48 1.33 0.72
N HIS A 96 1.61 0.62 0.72
CA HIS A 96 2.93 1.23 0.77
C HIS A 96 3.79 0.68 -0.35
N ILE A 97 4.71 1.50 -0.89
CA ILE A 97 5.73 1.05 -1.80
C ILE A 97 6.87 0.45 -0.98
N ILE A 98 7.41 -0.68 -1.43
CA ILE A 98 8.57 -1.31 -0.80
C ILE A 98 9.83 -0.64 -1.36
N ARG A 99 10.61 -0.02 -0.48
CA ARG A 99 11.84 0.67 -0.87
C ARG A 99 12.97 -0.32 -1.13
N GLY A 100 13.81 0.00 -2.09
CA GLY A 100 14.97 -0.83 -2.43
C GLY A 100 14.70 -1.96 -3.40
N THR A 101 13.53 -1.97 -4.05
CA THR A 101 13.16 -2.98 -5.05
C THR A 101 12.78 -2.34 -6.36
N LEU A 102 12.92 -3.08 -7.45
CA LEU A 102 12.56 -2.62 -8.80
C LEU A 102 13.17 -1.21 -9.05
N ASP A 103 12.34 -0.26 -9.51
CA ASP A 103 12.80 1.10 -9.80
C ASP A 103 12.84 2.01 -8.58
N THR A 104 12.43 1.52 -7.41
CA THR A 104 12.43 2.32 -6.18
C THR A 104 13.75 2.15 -5.45
N ALA A 105 14.55 3.22 -5.39
CA ALA A 105 15.79 3.20 -4.63
C ALA A 105 15.51 3.25 -3.12
N GLY A 106 16.44 2.71 -2.33
CA GLY A 106 16.35 2.83 -0.88
C GLY A 106 16.55 4.27 -0.42
N VAL A 107 16.24 4.53 0.85
CA VAL A 107 16.40 5.86 1.43
C VAL A 107 17.89 6.15 1.61
N ALA A 108 18.39 7.24 1.00
CA ALA A 108 19.77 7.62 1.07
C ALA A 108 20.19 7.99 2.50
N LYS A 109 21.39 7.60 2.90
CA LYS A 109 21.96 7.94 4.21
C LYS A 109 21.19 7.40 5.43
N ARG A 110 20.27 6.48 5.20
CA ARG A 110 19.52 5.86 6.30
C ARG A 110 20.40 4.85 7.03
N ARG A 111 20.48 4.92 8.35
CA ARG A 111 21.33 4.03 9.16
C ARG A 111 20.51 3.13 10.10
N GLN A 112 19.33 3.56 10.51
CA GLN A 112 18.42 2.79 11.35
C GLN A 112 17.25 2.26 10.53
N ALA A 113 16.76 1.07 10.87
CA ALA A 113 15.65 0.43 10.17
C ALA A 113 15.91 0.32 8.66
N ARG A 114 17.12 -0.03 8.29
CA ARG A 114 17.55 -0.08 6.88
C ARG A 114 16.73 -1.05 6.04
N SER A 115 16.34 -2.18 6.63
CA SER A 115 15.52 -3.16 5.94
C SER A 115 14.17 -2.59 5.52
N THR A 116 13.56 -1.80 6.40
CA THR A 116 12.25 -1.18 6.12
C THR A 116 12.34 -0.20 4.95
N TYR A 117 13.44 0.54 4.87
CA TYR A 117 13.59 1.61 3.86
C TYR A 117 14.52 1.23 2.72
N GLY A 118 14.90 -0.04 2.63
CA GLY A 118 15.70 -0.53 1.51
C GLY A 118 17.11 0.03 1.41
N ALA A 119 17.68 0.44 2.54
CA ALA A 119 19.02 1.01 2.56
C ALA A 119 20.08 -0.09 2.77
N LYS A 120 21.20 0.03 2.06
CA LYS A 120 22.30 -0.90 2.20
C LYS A 120 23.13 -0.56 3.44
N ARG A 121 23.88 -1.56 3.92
CA ARG A 121 24.77 -1.38 5.08
C ARG A 121 25.81 -0.31 4.76
N PRO A 122 25.96 0.71 5.60
CA PRO A 122 27.02 1.70 5.37
C PRO A 122 28.39 1.09 5.61
N LYS A 123 29.34 1.50 4.79
CA LYS A 123 30.73 1.04 4.93
C LYS A 123 31.45 1.84 6.01
#